data_94534d5d9051f581ef7cc8f3abd1aa82
#
_entry.id   94534d5d9051f581ef7cc8f3abd1aa82
#
_cell.length_a   1.000
_cell.length_b   1.000
_cell.length_c   1.000
_cell.angle_alpha   90.00
_cell.angle_beta   90.00
_cell.angle_gamma   90.00
#
_symmetry.space_group_name_H-M   'P 1'
#
loop_
_entity.id
_entity.type
_entity.pdbx_description
1 polymer ?
#
loop_
_entity_poly.entity_id
_entity_poly.type
_entity_poly.pdbx_seq_one_letter_code
_entity_poly.pdbx_strand_id
1 'polypeptide(L)'
;MKIHIIDDKEPTLEELQKLVGGYIEVYDVDSMQIVLNEEGRLIGLPVNKKAMDYLQKELNSNIKTGGFKISTLVGDVVILKGKGKLT
;
A
#
# COMPACT_ATOMS: atom_id res chain seq x y z
N MET A 1 -11.41 -7.45 0.87
CA MET A 1 -10.24 -6.71 0.36
C MET A 1 -8.96 -7.44 0.70
N LYS A 2 -8.06 -7.52 -0.24
CA LYS A 2 -6.81 -8.26 -0.08
C LYS A 2 -5.65 -7.33 0.22
N ILE A 3 -4.64 -7.87 0.88
CA ILE A 3 -3.36 -7.22 1.05
C ILE A 3 -2.31 -8.12 0.42
N HIS A 4 -1.43 -7.54 -0.40
CA HIS A 4 -0.34 -8.24 -1.06
C HIS A 4 0.97 -7.65 -0.57
N ILE A 5 1.89 -8.52 -0.14
CA ILE A 5 3.20 -8.07 0.33
C ILE A 5 4.25 -8.62 -0.63
N ILE A 6 5.01 -7.73 -1.25
CA ILE A 6 6.05 -8.09 -2.22
C ILE A 6 7.39 -7.59 -1.70
N ASP A 7 8.32 -8.52 -1.47
CA ASP A 7 9.63 -8.19 -0.91
C ASP A 7 10.78 -8.87 -1.63
N ASP A 8 10.50 -9.61 -2.69
CA ASP A 8 11.52 -10.42 -3.37
C ASP A 8 12.07 -9.78 -4.65
N LYS A 9 11.25 -9.04 -5.37
CA LYS A 9 11.66 -8.35 -6.59
C LYS A 9 10.69 -7.22 -6.89
N GLU A 10 11.18 -6.22 -7.61
CA GLU A 10 10.36 -5.08 -8.01
C GLU A 10 9.27 -5.54 -9.00
N PRO A 11 8.00 -5.30 -8.69
CA PRO A 11 6.91 -5.63 -9.62
C PRO A 11 6.86 -4.64 -10.78
N THR A 12 6.25 -5.07 -11.88
CA THR A 12 5.99 -4.17 -13.00
C THR A 12 4.77 -3.31 -12.71
N LEU A 13 4.66 -2.20 -13.44
CA LEU A 13 3.49 -1.34 -13.34
C LEU A 13 2.21 -2.12 -13.67
N GLU A 14 2.26 -2.96 -14.70
CA GLU A 14 1.11 -3.78 -15.10
C GLU A 14 0.66 -4.72 -13.98
N GLU A 15 1.62 -5.35 -13.31
CA GLU A 15 1.30 -6.24 -12.18
C GLU A 15 0.58 -5.46 -11.06
N LEU A 16 1.09 -4.28 -10.73
CA LEU A 16 0.49 -3.45 -9.70
C LEU A 16 -0.90 -2.98 -10.09
N GLN A 17 -1.08 -2.56 -11.34
CA GLN A 17 -2.39 -2.13 -11.84
C GLN A 17 -3.40 -3.26 -11.77
N LYS A 18 -3.00 -4.48 -12.09
CA LYS A 18 -3.87 -5.65 -11.98
C LYS A 18 -4.28 -5.91 -10.53
N LEU A 19 -3.32 -5.80 -9.62
CA LEU A 19 -3.60 -6.09 -8.21
C LEU A 19 -4.55 -5.09 -7.58
N VAL A 20 -4.44 -3.82 -7.95
CA VAL A 20 -5.31 -2.79 -7.38
C VAL A 20 -6.55 -2.47 -8.25
N GLY A 21 -6.59 -2.99 -9.45
CA GLY A 21 -7.74 -2.83 -10.33
C GLY A 21 -7.82 -1.49 -11.06
N GLY A 22 -6.70 -0.82 -11.30
CA GLY A 22 -6.68 0.46 -12.00
C GLY A 22 -5.35 1.16 -11.87
N TYR A 23 -5.35 2.47 -12.09
CA TYR A 23 -4.15 3.27 -11.92
C TYR A 23 -3.67 3.25 -10.49
N ILE A 24 -2.37 3.31 -10.30
CA ILE A 24 -1.78 3.19 -8.96
C ILE A 24 -1.45 4.56 -8.37
N GLU A 25 -1.52 4.60 -7.05
CA GLU A 25 -1.02 5.68 -6.23
C GLU A 25 -0.04 5.06 -5.26
N VAL A 26 1.12 5.68 -5.07
CA VAL A 26 2.20 5.13 -4.25
C VAL A 26 2.51 6.09 -3.11
N TYR A 27 2.53 5.57 -1.89
CA TYR A 27 2.95 6.32 -0.71
C TYR A 27 4.21 5.71 -0.13
N ASP A 28 5.22 6.54 0.11
CA ASP A 28 6.41 6.09 0.83
C ASP A 28 6.16 6.22 2.32
N VAL A 29 6.28 5.12 3.03
CA VAL A 29 6.08 5.09 4.47
C VAL A 29 7.22 4.35 5.11
N ASP A 30 8.14 5.09 5.74
CA ASP A 30 9.29 4.50 6.40
C ASP A 30 10.13 3.70 5.38
N SER A 31 10.35 2.42 5.60
CA SER A 31 11.09 1.57 4.67
C SER A 31 10.19 0.86 3.66
N MET A 32 8.91 1.21 3.61
CA MET A 32 7.92 0.55 2.78
C MET A 32 7.33 1.51 1.75
N GLN A 33 6.73 0.93 0.70
CA GLN A 33 5.88 1.67 -0.22
C GLN A 33 4.50 1.01 -0.21
N ILE A 34 3.47 1.84 -0.20
CA ILE A 34 2.08 1.38 -0.19
C ILE A 34 1.46 1.75 -1.52
N VAL A 35 0.94 0.75 -2.23
CA VAL A 35 0.32 0.94 -3.54
C VAL A 35 -1.16 0.64 -3.44
N LEU A 36 -1.97 1.55 -3.93
CA LEU A 36 -3.42 1.37 -3.95
C LEU A 36 -4.00 1.99 -5.22
N ASN A 37 -5.30 1.77 -5.42
CA ASN A 37 -6.00 2.33 -6.57
C ASN A 37 -6.14 3.84 -6.40
N GLU A 38 -5.61 4.60 -7.35
CA GLU A 38 -5.64 6.06 -7.32
C GLU A 38 -7.06 6.61 -7.22
N GLU A 39 -8.02 5.95 -7.84
CA GLU A 39 -9.41 6.39 -7.88
C GLU A 39 -10.31 5.65 -6.87
N GLY A 40 -9.71 4.85 -6.00
CA GLY A 40 -10.49 3.98 -5.11
C GLY A 40 -11.53 4.70 -4.28
N ARG A 41 -11.20 5.88 -3.77
CA ARG A 41 -12.15 6.66 -2.98
C ARG A 41 -13.28 7.22 -3.82
N LEU A 42 -12.97 7.64 -5.04
CA LEU A 42 -13.96 8.21 -5.95
C LEU A 42 -14.98 7.17 -6.40
N ILE A 43 -14.52 5.94 -6.63
CA ILE A 43 -15.41 4.86 -7.08
C ILE A 43 -16.00 4.07 -5.91
N GLY A 44 -15.72 4.49 -4.68
CA GLY A 44 -16.36 3.91 -3.50
C GLY A 44 -15.88 2.54 -3.12
N LEU A 45 -14.60 2.22 -3.32
CA LEU A 45 -14.08 0.93 -2.89
C LEU A 45 -14.14 0.80 -1.37
N PRO A 46 -14.42 -0.42 -0.86
CA PRO A 46 -14.49 -0.62 0.59
C PRO A 46 -13.16 -0.38 1.29
N VAL A 47 -13.24 -0.03 2.56
CA VAL A 47 -12.05 0.16 3.40
C VAL A 47 -11.32 -1.18 3.56
N ASN A 48 -10.01 -1.16 3.36
CA ASN A 48 -9.18 -2.33 3.55
C ASN A 48 -8.66 -2.38 4.99
N LYS A 49 -9.42 -3.02 5.84
CA LYS A 49 -9.10 -3.08 7.25
C LYS A 49 -7.82 -3.87 7.52
N LYS A 50 -7.58 -4.93 6.76
CA LYS A 50 -6.35 -5.72 6.90
C LYS A 50 -5.10 -4.90 6.63
N ALA A 51 -5.15 -4.07 5.60
CA ALA A 51 -4.03 -3.22 5.26
C ALA A 51 -3.81 -2.15 6.32
N MET A 52 -4.89 -1.56 6.83
CA MET A 52 -4.78 -0.57 7.88
C MET A 52 -4.21 -1.16 9.17
N ASP A 53 -4.67 -2.34 9.54
CA ASP A 53 -4.15 -3.03 10.72
C ASP A 53 -2.67 -3.39 10.56
N TYR A 54 -2.30 -3.85 9.37
CA TYR A 54 -0.92 -4.18 9.07
C TYR A 54 -0.01 -2.96 9.22
N LEU A 55 -0.42 -1.85 8.63
CA LEU A 55 0.37 -0.61 8.71
C LEU A 55 0.46 -0.09 10.13
N GLN A 56 -0.63 -0.14 10.86
CA GLN A 56 -0.64 0.32 12.24
C GLN A 56 0.36 -0.47 13.08
N LYS A 57 0.41 -1.78 12.89
CA LYS A 57 1.37 -2.63 13.57
C LYS A 57 2.82 -2.27 13.22
N GLU A 58 3.09 -2.12 11.92
CA GLU A 58 4.44 -1.79 11.46
C GLU A 58 4.88 -0.42 11.94
N LEU A 59 3.99 0.55 11.93
CA LEU A 59 4.31 1.91 12.35
C LEU A 59 4.46 2.01 13.87
N ASN A 60 3.73 1.23 14.63
CA ASN A 60 3.88 1.21 16.08
C ASN A 60 5.23 0.63 16.52
N SER A 61 5.78 -0.28 15.72
CA SER A 61 7.12 -0.81 15.97
C SER A 61 8.20 0.21 15.65
N ASN A 62 7.86 1.17 14.79
CA ASN A 62 8.79 2.13 14.23
C ASN A 62 8.23 3.54 14.43
N ILE A 63 8.35 4.03 15.59
CA ILE A 63 7.62 5.21 16.10
C ILE A 63 7.81 6.49 15.31
N LYS A 64 8.80 6.56 14.43
CA LYS A 64 9.14 7.83 13.82
C LYS A 64 8.77 7.90 12.35
N THR A 65 7.50 7.95 12.10
CA THR A 65 7.01 8.07 10.73
C THR A 65 6.93 9.50 10.24
N GLY A 66 7.49 10.42 11.00
CA GLY A 66 7.70 11.78 10.51
C GLY A 66 6.45 12.53 10.08
N GLY A 67 5.32 12.27 10.70
CA GLY A 67 4.11 12.99 10.38
C GLY A 67 3.26 12.39 9.28
N PHE A 68 3.58 11.20 8.80
CA PHE A 68 2.71 10.51 7.88
C PHE A 68 1.39 10.17 8.58
N LYS A 69 0.31 10.67 8.03
CA LYS A 69 -1.02 10.30 8.50
C LYS A 69 -1.58 9.25 7.59
N ILE A 70 -1.84 8.08 8.14
CA ILE A 70 -2.52 7.04 7.40
C ILE A 70 -3.95 7.48 7.18
N SER A 71 -4.24 7.94 5.99
CA SER A 71 -5.63 8.13 5.61
C SER A 71 -6.22 6.75 5.32
N THR A 72 -7.52 6.70 5.16
CA THR A 72 -8.21 5.45 4.93
C THR A 72 -7.71 4.78 3.65
N LEU A 73 -7.25 3.54 3.77
CA LEU A 73 -6.85 2.72 2.63
C LEU A 73 -8.07 1.96 2.13
N VAL A 74 -8.35 2.06 0.85
CA VAL A 74 -9.52 1.43 0.25
C VAL A 74 -9.12 0.50 -0.88
N GLY A 75 -9.90 -0.57 -1.07
CA GLY A 75 -9.64 -1.56 -2.10
C GLY A 75 -8.48 -2.48 -1.76
N ASP A 76 -8.01 -3.23 -2.74
CA ASP A 76 -6.85 -4.08 -2.57
C ASP A 76 -5.60 -3.21 -2.45
N VAL A 77 -4.71 -3.59 -1.54
CA VAL A 77 -3.51 -2.81 -1.22
C VAL A 77 -2.29 -3.69 -1.41
N VAL A 78 -1.23 -3.11 -1.96
CA VAL A 78 0.06 -3.79 -2.13
C VAL A 78 1.08 -3.10 -1.25
N ILE A 79 1.82 -3.87 -0.48
CA ILE A 79 2.92 -3.37 0.35
C ILE A 79 4.23 -3.83 -0.27
N LEU A 80 5.08 -2.88 -0.65
CA LEU A 80 6.38 -3.16 -1.25
C LEU A 80 7.47 -2.93 -0.21
N LYS A 81 8.29 -3.95 0.02
CA LYS A 81 9.36 -3.93 1.02
C LYS A 81 10.65 -4.43 0.40
N GLY A 82 11.78 -3.97 0.92
CA GLY A 82 13.08 -4.48 0.50
C GLY A 82 13.27 -4.45 -1.01
N LYS A 83 13.51 -5.61 -1.60
CA LYS A 83 13.73 -5.73 -3.05
C LYS A 83 12.47 -5.52 -3.88
N GLY A 84 11.32 -5.51 -3.26
CA GLY A 84 10.06 -5.24 -3.95
C GLY A 84 9.77 -3.76 -4.16
N LYS A 85 10.56 -2.88 -3.58
CA LYS A 85 10.32 -1.43 -3.69
C LYS A 85 10.60 -0.93 -5.10
N LEU A 86 9.81 0.04 -5.53
CA LEU A 86 10.01 0.71 -6.80
C LEU A 86 11.21 1.65 -6.72
N THR A 87 12.03 1.66 -7.74
CA THR A 87 13.23 2.50 -7.80
C THR A 87 13.01 3.74 -8.65
#